data_9c95b784aadd974a261c73ae441dc888
#
_entry.id   9c95b784aadd974a261c73ae441dc888
#
_cell.length_a   1.000
_cell.length_b   1.000
_cell.length_c   1.000
_cell.angle_alpha   90.00
_cell.angle_beta   90.00
_cell.angle_gamma   90.00
#
_symmetry.space_group_name_H-M   'P 1'
#
loop_
_entity.id
_entity.type
_entity.pdbx_description
1 polymer ?
#
loop_
_entity_poly.entity_id
_entity_poly.type
_entity_poly.pdbx_seq_one_letter_code
_entity_poly.pdbx_strand_id
1 'polypeptide(L)'
;MKTIKKFLIRIFAVCIVVIILNYLWLNFFYFATKKEYVSFTKIPDLKNGYIPQGLCFLENHNLILQTSYSNKNPSKVYVIDFTNGDILKELTLKDSKNDDLYIHAGGIASDENTIWICGDNSLYIFSLSEILATNENFINSAEKIDFPVHTDFCYYQTNKNILWIGEFISPFDRKSTAYLLGYHIESHQPIENAESPDYKIVIPSMVQGFCIDSHHNFIFSRSYTGFILSFIDIHKNILDSGSESSINYSYKNSKKISRIRILPMSEGIFFKDGNYYILFESGAKRYLYAFPKIKNVLILN
;
A
#
# COMPACT_ATOMS: atom_id res chain seq x y z
N MET A 1 -47.37 2.43 14.78
CA MET A 1 -46.29 3.35 15.19
C MET A 1 -45.47 2.88 16.40
N LYS A 2 -46.09 2.62 17.58
CA LYS A 2 -45.37 2.20 18.80
C LYS A 2 -44.53 0.92 18.62
N THR A 3 -45.01 -0.07 17.87
CA THR A 3 -44.34 -1.36 17.63
C THR A 3 -43.07 -1.20 16.74
N ILE A 4 -43.18 -0.37 15.68
CA ILE A 4 -42.06 -0.07 14.80
C ILE A 4 -40.95 0.67 15.57
N LYS A 5 -41.31 1.64 16.41
CA LYS A 5 -40.35 2.37 17.25
C LYS A 5 -39.61 1.44 18.21
N LYS A 6 -40.32 0.49 18.86
CA LYS A 6 -39.70 -0.50 19.73
C LYS A 6 -38.76 -1.43 18.96
N PHE A 7 -39.13 -1.82 17.75
CA PHE A 7 -38.27 -2.66 16.87
C PHE A 7 -36.99 -1.94 16.47
N LEU A 8 -37.10 -0.67 16.02
CA LEU A 8 -35.94 0.14 15.68
C LEU A 8 -34.99 0.37 16.87
N ILE A 9 -35.53 0.60 18.07
CA ILE A 9 -34.72 0.74 19.30
C ILE A 9 -33.97 -0.56 19.61
N ARG A 10 -34.60 -1.72 19.42
CA ARG A 10 -33.93 -3.02 19.63
C ARG A 10 -32.79 -3.24 18.62
N ILE A 11 -33.01 -2.96 17.32
CA ILE A 11 -31.97 -3.03 16.31
C ILE A 11 -30.80 -2.11 16.67
N PHE A 12 -31.10 -0.85 17.04
CA PHE A 12 -30.05 0.09 17.43
C PHE A 12 -29.27 -0.38 18.66
N ALA A 13 -29.94 -0.93 19.68
CA ALA A 13 -29.26 -1.52 20.83
C ALA A 13 -28.35 -2.69 20.44
N VAL A 14 -28.80 -3.59 19.57
CA VAL A 14 -27.98 -4.70 19.05
C VAL A 14 -26.77 -4.17 18.29
N CYS A 15 -26.94 -3.18 17.41
CA CYS A 15 -25.82 -2.58 16.70
C CYS A 15 -24.77 -1.98 17.65
N ILE A 16 -25.20 -1.27 18.70
CA ILE A 16 -24.28 -0.74 19.73
C ILE A 16 -23.51 -1.87 20.41
N VAL A 17 -24.18 -2.95 20.82
CA VAL A 17 -23.53 -4.09 21.46
C VAL A 17 -22.49 -4.71 20.53
N VAL A 18 -22.82 -4.92 19.24
CA VAL A 18 -21.88 -5.45 18.25
C VAL A 18 -20.66 -4.55 18.09
N ILE A 19 -20.84 -3.23 18.02
CA ILE A 19 -19.75 -2.26 17.93
C ILE A 19 -18.84 -2.35 19.18
N ILE A 20 -19.43 -2.40 20.37
CA ILE A 20 -18.68 -2.52 21.63
C ILE A 20 -17.88 -3.85 21.67
N LEU A 21 -18.51 -4.97 21.31
CA LEU A 21 -17.83 -6.27 21.29
C LEU A 21 -16.71 -6.30 20.27
N ASN A 22 -16.90 -5.72 19.09
CA ASN A 22 -15.84 -5.60 18.09
C ASN A 22 -14.67 -4.73 18.60
N TYR A 23 -14.97 -3.60 19.23
CA TYR A 23 -13.96 -2.73 19.84
C TYR A 23 -13.16 -3.49 20.93
N LEU A 24 -13.84 -4.23 21.81
CA LEU A 24 -13.19 -5.04 22.84
C LEU A 24 -12.33 -6.14 22.23
N TRP A 25 -12.78 -6.78 21.14
CA TRP A 25 -12.03 -7.78 20.40
C TRP A 25 -10.75 -7.20 19.78
N LEU A 26 -10.82 -6.04 19.11
CA LEU A 26 -9.66 -5.38 18.53
C LEU A 26 -8.65 -4.95 19.61
N ASN A 27 -9.14 -4.48 20.77
CA ASN A 27 -8.28 -4.18 21.93
C ASN A 27 -7.56 -5.44 22.43
N PHE A 28 -8.31 -6.52 22.64
CA PHE A 28 -7.72 -7.79 23.08
C PHE A 28 -6.67 -8.28 22.09
N PHE A 29 -6.99 -8.27 20.78
CA PHE A 29 -6.04 -8.65 19.75
C PHE A 29 -4.77 -7.79 19.80
N TYR A 30 -4.92 -6.47 19.87
CA TYR A 30 -3.80 -5.54 19.96
C TYR A 30 -2.91 -5.84 21.17
N PHE A 31 -3.48 -5.98 22.37
CA PHE A 31 -2.71 -6.25 23.57
C PHE A 31 -2.04 -7.64 23.56
N ALA A 32 -2.68 -8.63 22.94
CA ALA A 32 -2.11 -9.96 22.79
C ALA A 32 -0.91 -10.00 21.83
N THR A 33 -1.00 -9.24 20.72
CA THR A 33 -0.01 -9.29 19.63
C THR A 33 0.99 -8.13 19.62
N LYS A 34 0.78 -7.07 20.41
CA LYS A 34 1.64 -5.87 20.38
C LYS A 34 3.13 -6.16 20.53
N LYS A 35 3.50 -7.23 21.24
CA LYS A 35 4.89 -7.66 21.42
C LYS A 35 5.53 -8.26 20.17
N GLU A 36 4.73 -8.64 19.17
CA GLU A 36 5.18 -9.16 17.88
C GLU A 36 5.59 -8.03 16.93
N TYR A 37 5.23 -6.77 17.29
CA TYR A 37 5.56 -5.59 16.50
C TYR A 37 6.64 -4.77 17.18
N VAL A 38 7.61 -4.35 16.37
CA VAL A 38 8.59 -3.33 16.77
C VAL A 38 8.25 -2.02 16.06
N SER A 39 8.15 -0.94 16.80
CA SER A 39 7.98 0.41 16.22
C SER A 39 9.27 0.83 15.55
N PHE A 40 9.21 1.18 14.26
CA PHE A 40 10.38 1.60 13.51
C PHE A 40 10.49 3.13 13.46
N THR A 41 9.68 3.80 12.64
CA THR A 41 9.70 5.26 12.49
C THR A 41 8.30 5.84 12.62
N LYS A 42 8.22 7.12 12.97
CA LYS A 42 6.94 7.84 13.02
C LYS A 42 6.42 8.09 11.62
N ILE A 43 5.12 7.85 11.43
CA ILE A 43 4.43 8.22 10.20
C ILE A 43 4.21 9.73 10.21
N PRO A 44 4.73 10.48 9.22
CA PRO A 44 4.62 11.92 9.18
C PRO A 44 3.20 12.42 8.93
N ASP A 45 2.92 13.64 9.30
CA ASP A 45 1.74 14.46 8.97
C ASP A 45 0.35 13.88 9.27
N LEU A 46 0.25 12.81 10.08
CA LEU A 46 -1.04 12.22 10.47
C LEU A 46 -2.02 13.23 11.09
N LYS A 47 -1.50 14.23 11.85
CA LYS A 47 -2.30 15.28 12.49
C LYS A 47 -2.72 16.37 11.51
N ASN A 48 -1.97 16.55 10.43
CA ASN A 48 -2.17 17.57 9.41
C ASN A 48 -3.17 17.13 8.32
N GLY A 49 -3.78 15.95 8.50
CA GLY A 49 -4.81 15.43 7.60
C GLY A 49 -4.28 14.61 6.43
N TYR A 50 -2.99 14.24 6.47
CA TYR A 50 -2.42 13.30 5.54
C TYR A 50 -2.73 11.86 5.92
N ILE A 51 -2.90 11.02 4.91
CA ILE A 51 -3.22 9.60 5.00
C ILE A 51 -2.07 8.85 4.33
N PRO A 52 -1.30 8.07 5.07
CA PRO A 52 -0.16 7.34 4.54
C PRO A 52 -0.62 6.16 3.67
N GLN A 53 0.12 5.87 2.60
CA GLN A 53 -0.27 4.86 1.61
C GLN A 53 0.88 3.94 1.19
N GLY A 54 1.77 4.40 0.31
CA GLY A 54 2.86 3.62 -0.25
C GLY A 54 4.11 3.61 0.63
N LEU A 55 4.88 2.53 0.55
CA LEU A 55 6.14 2.35 1.26
C LEU A 55 7.13 1.59 0.38
N CYS A 56 8.34 2.13 0.18
CA CYS A 56 9.41 1.56 -0.63
C CYS A 56 10.75 1.68 0.07
N PHE A 57 11.58 0.63 0.04
CA PHE A 57 12.94 0.64 0.54
C PHE A 57 13.93 0.80 -0.60
N LEU A 58 14.91 1.70 -0.45
CA LEU A 58 16.01 1.95 -1.36
C LEU A 58 17.29 1.31 -0.79
N GLU A 59 17.68 0.18 -1.38
CA GLU A 59 18.77 -0.66 -0.86
C GLU A 59 20.13 0.08 -0.88
N ASN A 60 20.47 0.70 -2.04
CA ASN A 60 21.75 1.38 -2.24
C ASN A 60 21.93 2.65 -1.41
N HIS A 61 20.82 3.25 -1.01
CA HIS A 61 20.79 4.51 -0.26
C HIS A 61 20.49 4.32 1.21
N ASN A 62 20.04 3.12 1.62
CA ASN A 62 19.57 2.82 2.96
C ASN A 62 18.48 3.80 3.43
N LEU A 63 17.53 4.07 2.53
CA LEU A 63 16.43 5.01 2.75
C LEU A 63 15.08 4.33 2.55
N ILE A 64 14.05 4.91 3.16
CA ILE A 64 12.66 4.58 2.87
C ILE A 64 12.00 5.78 2.19
N LEU A 65 11.22 5.50 1.16
CA LEU A 65 10.26 6.44 0.62
C LEU A 65 8.85 6.07 1.09
N GLN A 66 8.11 7.07 1.57
CA GLN A 66 6.71 6.92 1.97
C GLN A 66 5.85 7.94 1.24
N THR A 67 4.72 7.52 0.67
CA THR A 67 3.72 8.45 0.12
C THR A 67 2.59 8.70 1.11
N SER A 68 1.98 9.87 0.97
CA SER A 68 0.73 10.20 1.65
C SER A 68 -0.13 11.13 0.78
N TYR A 69 -1.44 10.99 0.89
CA TYR A 69 -2.38 11.91 0.26
C TYR A 69 -3.22 12.67 1.27
N SER A 70 -3.87 13.73 0.82
CA SER A 70 -4.82 14.50 1.61
C SER A 70 -6.01 14.92 0.73
N ASN A 71 -7.20 15.01 1.31
CA ASN A 71 -8.38 15.53 0.59
C ASN A 71 -8.33 17.05 0.35
N LYS A 72 -7.37 17.75 0.96
CA LYS A 72 -7.32 19.23 0.97
C LYS A 72 -6.00 19.79 0.49
N ASN A 73 -4.93 19.01 0.58
CA ASN A 73 -3.58 19.43 0.28
C ASN A 73 -2.99 18.52 -0.80
N PRO A 74 -2.01 18.97 -1.56
CA PRO A 74 -1.29 18.13 -2.52
C PRO A 74 -0.68 16.92 -1.85
N SER A 75 -0.54 15.84 -2.60
CA SER A 75 0.09 14.60 -2.13
C SER A 75 1.57 14.80 -1.90
N LYS A 76 2.16 13.98 -1.03
CA LYS A 76 3.56 14.11 -0.60
C LYS A 76 4.32 12.81 -0.71
N VAL A 77 5.64 12.94 -0.86
CA VAL A 77 6.60 11.88 -0.60
C VAL A 77 7.55 12.30 0.52
N TYR A 78 7.86 11.38 1.40
CA TYR A 78 8.81 11.54 2.50
C TYR A 78 10.02 10.66 2.25
N VAL A 79 11.22 11.21 2.49
CA VAL A 79 12.48 10.47 2.49
C VAL A 79 12.90 10.25 3.94
N ILE A 80 13.06 9.00 4.32
CA ILE A 80 13.29 8.60 5.72
C ILE A 80 14.58 7.77 5.79
N ASP A 81 15.45 8.10 6.72
CA ASP A 81 16.66 7.32 6.99
C ASP A 81 16.29 5.96 7.60
N PHE A 82 16.73 4.88 6.98
CA PHE A 82 16.43 3.53 7.47
C PHE A 82 17.19 3.18 8.74
N THR A 83 18.34 3.83 9.02
CA THR A 83 19.17 3.53 10.20
C THR A 83 18.52 3.97 11.51
N ASN A 84 17.91 5.18 11.52
CA ASN A 84 17.41 5.81 12.73
C ASN A 84 15.93 6.24 12.66
N GLY A 85 15.32 6.14 11.48
CA GLY A 85 13.93 6.53 11.25
C GLY A 85 13.68 8.03 11.15
N ASP A 86 14.72 8.84 10.98
CA ASP A 86 14.58 10.30 10.84
C ASP A 86 14.01 10.67 9.47
N ILE A 87 13.11 11.65 9.45
CA ILE A 87 12.57 12.22 8.21
C ILE A 87 13.60 13.23 7.68
N LEU A 88 14.24 12.89 6.57
CA LEU A 88 15.26 13.72 5.93
C LEU A 88 14.64 14.76 5.02
N LYS A 89 13.56 14.42 4.30
CA LYS A 89 12.85 15.32 3.39
C LYS A 89 11.35 15.08 3.41
N GLU A 90 10.62 16.15 3.18
CA GLU A 90 9.18 16.18 2.96
C GLU A 90 8.92 16.97 1.69
N LEU A 91 8.45 16.31 0.63
CA LEU A 91 8.32 16.90 -0.70
C LEU A 91 6.87 16.83 -1.17
N THR A 92 6.32 17.96 -1.58
CA THR A 92 5.04 18.04 -2.28
C THR A 92 5.21 17.50 -3.71
N LEU A 93 4.30 16.63 -4.14
CA LEU A 93 4.29 16.11 -5.50
C LEU A 93 3.66 17.13 -6.46
N LYS A 94 4.34 17.37 -7.57
CA LYS A 94 3.88 18.24 -8.66
C LYS A 94 3.97 17.50 -10.00
N ASP A 95 3.17 17.94 -10.96
CA ASP A 95 3.27 17.44 -12.34
C ASP A 95 4.43 18.11 -13.11
N SER A 96 4.62 17.70 -14.37
CA SER A 96 5.66 18.25 -15.25
C SER A 96 5.47 19.74 -15.61
N LYS A 97 4.29 20.31 -15.34
CA LYS A 97 3.98 21.74 -15.54
C LYS A 97 4.12 22.54 -14.26
N ASN A 98 4.56 21.93 -13.17
CA ASN A 98 4.70 22.51 -11.84
C ASN A 98 3.35 22.76 -11.13
N ASP A 99 2.27 22.08 -11.56
CA ASP A 99 0.98 22.10 -10.87
C ASP A 99 0.95 21.05 -9.73
N ASP A 100 0.35 21.41 -8.62
CA ASP A 100 0.23 20.52 -7.45
C ASP A 100 -0.60 19.28 -7.75
N LEU A 101 -0.10 18.08 -7.38
CA LEU A 101 -0.79 16.82 -7.57
C LEU A 101 -1.69 16.50 -6.37
N TYR A 102 -2.99 16.43 -6.63
CA TYR A 102 -4.03 16.02 -5.69
C TYR A 102 -4.50 14.59 -6.05
N ILE A 103 -3.61 13.62 -5.91
CA ILE A 103 -3.83 12.23 -6.29
C ILE A 103 -3.91 11.32 -5.05
N HIS A 104 -4.56 10.17 -5.19
CA HIS A 104 -4.46 9.09 -4.21
C HIS A 104 -3.13 8.38 -4.40
N ALA A 105 -2.04 8.91 -3.84
CA ALA A 105 -0.68 8.38 -3.99
C ALA A 105 -0.54 7.00 -3.31
N GLY A 106 -1.24 5.97 -3.86
CA GLY A 106 -1.49 4.67 -3.25
C GLY A 106 -0.27 3.79 -3.13
N GLY A 107 0.63 3.81 -4.11
CA GLY A 107 1.84 2.99 -4.12
C GLY A 107 3.07 3.77 -4.53
N ILE A 108 4.24 3.28 -4.13
CA ILE A 108 5.55 3.80 -4.52
C ILE A 108 6.53 2.65 -4.74
N ALA A 109 7.29 2.72 -5.83
CA ALA A 109 8.33 1.74 -6.16
C ALA A 109 9.56 2.44 -6.76
N SER A 110 10.72 1.78 -6.76
CA SER A 110 11.95 2.30 -7.35
C SER A 110 12.85 1.21 -7.89
N ASP A 111 13.57 1.53 -8.97
CA ASP A 111 14.73 0.78 -9.48
C ASP A 111 16.06 1.41 -9.06
N GLU A 112 16.05 2.28 -8.04
CA GLU A 112 17.22 3.05 -7.55
C GLU A 112 17.67 4.21 -8.47
N ASN A 113 16.93 4.47 -9.57
CA ASN A 113 17.12 5.63 -10.44
C ASN A 113 15.79 6.36 -10.64
N THR A 114 14.76 5.59 -10.90
CA THR A 114 13.40 6.04 -11.18
C THR A 114 12.52 5.75 -9.97
N ILE A 115 11.63 6.68 -9.66
CA ILE A 115 10.56 6.50 -8.69
C ILE A 115 9.23 6.48 -9.44
N TRP A 116 8.44 5.45 -9.19
CA TRP A 116 7.07 5.32 -9.69
C TRP A 116 6.09 5.51 -8.55
N ILE A 117 5.13 6.42 -8.72
CA ILE A 117 4.04 6.64 -7.76
C ILE A 117 2.71 6.39 -8.46
N CYS A 118 1.95 5.43 -7.93
CA CYS A 118 0.57 5.15 -8.35
C CYS A 118 -0.39 6.22 -7.82
N GLY A 119 -1.32 6.65 -8.66
CA GLY A 119 -2.38 7.55 -8.23
C GLY A 119 -3.54 7.56 -9.22
N ASP A 120 -4.73 7.28 -8.71
CA ASP A 120 -5.97 7.17 -9.49
C ASP A 120 -5.85 6.09 -10.59
N ASN A 121 -5.80 6.48 -11.87
CA ASN A 121 -5.59 5.56 -13.01
C ASN A 121 -4.26 5.85 -13.69
N SER A 122 -3.26 6.34 -12.96
CA SER A 122 -2.02 6.83 -13.57
C SER A 122 -0.80 6.42 -12.75
N LEU A 123 0.32 6.35 -13.45
CA LEU A 123 1.64 6.19 -12.88
C LEU A 123 2.43 7.48 -13.13
N TYR A 124 2.91 8.11 -12.06
CA TYR A 124 3.74 9.30 -12.12
C TYR A 124 5.20 8.91 -11.93
N ILE A 125 6.07 9.42 -12.77
CA ILE A 125 7.49 9.06 -12.84
C ILE A 125 8.32 10.24 -12.35
N PHE A 126 9.20 9.97 -11.37
CA PHE A 126 10.10 10.95 -10.78
C PHE A 126 11.56 10.43 -10.85
N SER A 127 12.50 11.34 -10.85
CA SER A 127 13.94 11.02 -10.75
C SER A 127 14.34 10.87 -9.27
N LEU A 128 14.95 9.73 -8.90
CA LEU A 128 15.49 9.57 -7.55
C LEU A 128 16.61 10.57 -7.28
N SER A 129 17.49 10.80 -8.24
CA SER A 129 18.60 11.77 -8.09
C SER A 129 18.10 13.18 -7.81
N GLU A 130 17.00 13.61 -8.45
CA GLU A 130 16.38 14.89 -8.16
C GLU A 130 15.75 14.94 -6.77
N ILE A 131 15.04 13.89 -6.33
CA ILE A 131 14.51 13.78 -4.98
C ILE A 131 15.61 13.91 -3.93
N LEU A 132 16.75 13.27 -4.16
CA LEU A 132 17.87 13.32 -3.22
C LEU A 132 18.61 14.66 -3.23
N ALA A 133 18.77 15.27 -4.41
CA ALA A 133 19.54 16.50 -4.58
C ALA A 133 18.76 17.79 -4.26
N THR A 134 17.42 17.80 -4.42
CA THR A 134 16.62 19.04 -4.26
C THR A 134 16.72 19.61 -2.85
N ASN A 135 16.82 20.95 -2.77
CA ASN A 135 16.65 21.73 -1.54
C ASN A 135 15.25 22.38 -1.45
N GLU A 136 14.42 22.18 -2.48
CA GLU A 136 13.04 22.66 -2.50
C GLU A 136 12.15 21.74 -1.62
N ASN A 137 10.96 22.21 -1.32
CA ASN A 137 9.94 21.44 -0.60
C ASN A 137 8.95 20.73 -1.55
N PHE A 138 9.31 20.60 -2.81
CA PHE A 138 8.52 19.90 -3.84
C PHE A 138 9.41 19.17 -4.82
N ILE A 139 8.80 18.27 -5.60
CA ILE A 139 9.41 17.53 -6.70
C ILE A 139 8.43 17.43 -7.86
N ASN A 140 8.92 17.64 -9.08
CA ASN A 140 8.13 17.54 -10.29
C ASN A 140 8.24 16.14 -10.90
N SER A 141 7.11 15.58 -11.38
CA SER A 141 7.14 14.37 -12.20
C SER A 141 7.76 14.68 -13.57
N ALA A 142 8.62 13.79 -14.05
CA ALA A 142 9.15 13.87 -15.40
C ALA A 142 8.09 13.47 -16.43
N GLU A 143 7.24 12.50 -16.08
CA GLU A 143 6.26 11.89 -16.97
C GLU A 143 5.05 11.37 -16.18
N LYS A 144 3.92 11.20 -16.93
CA LYS A 144 2.70 10.54 -16.46
C LYS A 144 2.24 9.53 -17.50
N ILE A 145 1.96 8.31 -17.07
CA ILE A 145 1.40 7.24 -17.90
C ILE A 145 0.00 6.91 -17.40
N ASP A 146 -1.00 7.00 -18.28
CA ASP A 146 -2.38 6.63 -17.96
C ASP A 146 -2.62 5.14 -18.21
N PHE A 147 -3.37 4.52 -17.29
CA PHE A 147 -3.71 3.09 -17.32
C PHE A 147 -5.22 2.91 -17.56
N PRO A 148 -5.63 1.81 -18.23
CA PRO A 148 -7.04 1.48 -18.42
C PRO A 148 -7.70 0.94 -17.14
N VAL A 149 -6.95 0.77 -16.07
CA VAL A 149 -7.37 0.23 -14.76
C VAL A 149 -6.90 1.15 -13.64
N HIS A 150 -7.46 0.98 -12.43
CA HIS A 150 -6.95 1.67 -11.25
C HIS A 150 -5.53 1.23 -10.93
N THR A 151 -4.69 2.18 -10.52
CA THR A 151 -3.32 1.94 -10.09
C THR A 151 -3.22 2.33 -8.61
N ASP A 152 -3.44 1.34 -7.75
CA ASP A 152 -3.57 1.59 -6.31
C ASP A 152 -2.30 1.29 -5.52
N PHE A 153 -1.47 0.37 -6.02
CA PHE A 153 -0.16 0.06 -5.44
C PHE A 153 0.83 -0.41 -6.50
N CYS A 154 2.13 -0.26 -6.24
CA CYS A 154 3.18 -0.79 -7.10
C CYS A 154 4.36 -1.33 -6.30
N TYR A 155 5.16 -2.17 -6.98
CA TYR A 155 6.38 -2.77 -6.44
C TYR A 155 7.35 -3.07 -7.58
N TYR A 156 8.64 -2.75 -7.41
CA TYR A 156 9.66 -3.11 -8.38
C TYR A 156 10.44 -4.34 -7.93
N GLN A 157 10.47 -5.36 -8.78
CA GLN A 157 11.20 -6.61 -8.56
C GLN A 157 12.56 -6.52 -9.22
N THR A 158 13.59 -6.14 -8.48
CA THR A 158 14.94 -5.83 -8.97
C THR A 158 15.58 -6.99 -9.73
N ASN A 159 15.48 -8.23 -9.22
CA ASN A 159 16.14 -9.39 -9.82
C ASN A 159 15.55 -9.85 -11.17
N LYS A 160 14.41 -9.33 -11.56
CA LYS A 160 13.72 -9.62 -12.83
C LYS A 160 13.43 -8.38 -13.66
N ASN A 161 13.76 -7.19 -13.16
CA ASN A 161 13.43 -5.90 -13.77
C ASN A 161 11.95 -5.77 -14.11
N ILE A 162 11.07 -6.18 -13.19
CA ILE A 162 9.61 -6.10 -13.40
C ILE A 162 9.02 -5.05 -12.46
N LEU A 163 8.33 -4.08 -13.03
CA LEU A 163 7.43 -3.19 -12.29
C LEU A 163 6.04 -3.83 -12.22
N TRP A 164 5.61 -4.12 -11.00
CA TRP A 164 4.29 -4.61 -10.69
C TRP A 164 3.36 -3.46 -10.32
N ILE A 165 2.16 -3.42 -10.92
CA ILE A 165 1.12 -2.42 -10.67
C ILE A 165 -0.16 -3.17 -10.34
N GLY A 166 -0.79 -2.85 -9.22
CA GLY A 166 -1.96 -3.58 -8.74
C GLY A 166 -3.18 -2.71 -8.50
N GLU A 167 -4.34 -3.35 -8.60
CA GLU A 167 -5.66 -2.77 -8.36
C GLU A 167 -6.18 -3.11 -6.95
N PHE A 168 -6.76 -2.12 -6.28
CA PHE A 168 -7.61 -2.34 -5.13
C PHE A 168 -9.06 -2.51 -5.58
N ILE A 169 -9.69 -3.61 -5.15
CA ILE A 169 -11.11 -3.86 -5.40
C ILE A 169 -11.81 -4.18 -4.09
N SER A 170 -12.91 -3.46 -3.83
CA SER A 170 -13.75 -3.70 -2.67
C SER A 170 -14.48 -5.05 -2.79
N PRO A 171 -14.66 -5.80 -1.68
CA PRO A 171 -15.41 -7.05 -1.67
C PRO A 171 -16.90 -6.85 -1.97
N PHE A 172 -17.39 -5.61 -1.92
CA PHE A 172 -18.77 -5.28 -2.27
C PHE A 172 -18.99 -5.14 -3.77
N ASP A 173 -17.92 -5.00 -4.55
CA ASP A 173 -17.97 -5.03 -6.00
C ASP A 173 -17.96 -6.47 -6.50
N ARG A 174 -19.16 -7.04 -6.67
CA ARG A 174 -19.35 -8.46 -7.03
C ARG A 174 -18.91 -8.82 -8.45
N LYS A 175 -18.70 -7.83 -9.33
CA LYS A 175 -18.42 -8.04 -10.76
C LYS A 175 -16.96 -7.84 -11.12
N SER A 176 -16.16 -7.26 -10.24
CA SER A 176 -14.79 -6.89 -10.53
C SER A 176 -13.81 -7.97 -10.08
N THR A 177 -12.76 -8.14 -10.85
CA THR A 177 -11.62 -9.00 -10.53
C THR A 177 -10.39 -8.11 -10.42
N ALA A 178 -9.70 -8.14 -9.27
CA ALA A 178 -8.46 -7.42 -9.08
C ALA A 178 -7.32 -8.07 -9.85
N TYR A 179 -6.48 -7.23 -10.46
CA TYR A 179 -5.31 -7.67 -11.19
C TYR A 179 -4.03 -7.07 -10.62
N LEU A 180 -2.95 -7.81 -10.74
CA LEU A 180 -1.57 -7.36 -10.62
C LEU A 180 -0.96 -7.49 -12.02
N LEU A 181 -0.55 -6.37 -12.59
CA LEU A 181 0.03 -6.25 -13.93
C LEU A 181 1.54 -6.11 -13.79
N GLY A 182 2.32 -6.90 -14.54
CA GLY A 182 3.78 -6.84 -14.52
C GLY A 182 4.31 -6.37 -15.88
N TYR A 183 5.23 -5.42 -15.83
CA TYR A 183 5.89 -4.83 -16.99
C TYR A 183 7.40 -4.98 -16.86
N HIS A 184 8.08 -5.54 -17.85
CA HIS A 184 9.53 -5.49 -17.90
C HIS A 184 9.98 -4.07 -18.16
N ILE A 185 10.89 -3.59 -17.32
CA ILE A 185 11.51 -2.26 -17.45
C ILE A 185 12.92 -2.46 -18.02
N GLU A 186 13.13 -2.04 -19.23
CA GLU A 186 14.45 -2.03 -19.87
C GLU A 186 15.12 -0.67 -19.63
N SER A 187 16.29 -0.68 -18.98
CA SER A 187 17.24 0.46 -18.86
C SER A 187 16.59 1.87 -18.90
N HIS A 188 15.81 2.23 -17.89
CA HIS A 188 15.20 3.57 -17.75
C HIS A 188 14.16 3.94 -18.80
N GLN A 189 13.66 2.98 -19.61
CA GLN A 189 12.59 3.26 -20.54
C GLN A 189 11.23 3.27 -19.81
N PRO A 190 10.33 4.22 -20.12
CA PRO A 190 8.98 4.21 -19.64
C PRO A 190 8.23 2.98 -20.18
N ILE A 191 7.12 2.61 -19.51
CA ILE A 191 6.22 1.58 -20.03
C ILE A 191 5.66 2.07 -21.37
N GLU A 192 6.05 1.41 -22.47
CA GLU A 192 5.65 1.82 -23.82
C GLU A 192 4.15 1.67 -24.06
N ASN A 193 3.55 0.64 -23.48
CA ASN A 193 2.12 0.35 -23.62
C ASN A 193 1.51 -0.19 -22.33
N ALA A 194 0.78 0.67 -21.64
CA ALA A 194 0.07 0.32 -20.40
C ALA A 194 -1.06 -0.75 -20.61
N GLU A 195 -1.54 -0.93 -21.84
CA GLU A 195 -2.58 -1.93 -22.16
C GLU A 195 -2.01 -3.34 -22.39
N SER A 196 -0.69 -3.48 -22.55
CA SER A 196 -0.02 -4.74 -22.89
C SER A 196 1.00 -5.17 -21.83
N PRO A 197 0.56 -5.60 -20.64
CA PRO A 197 1.47 -6.11 -19.61
C PRO A 197 2.08 -7.44 -20.03
N ASP A 198 3.34 -7.70 -19.63
CA ASP A 198 3.99 -9.00 -19.80
C ASP A 198 3.36 -10.09 -18.92
N TYR A 199 2.84 -9.67 -17.76
CA TYR A 199 2.16 -10.56 -16.82
C TYR A 199 0.85 -9.94 -16.35
N LYS A 200 -0.20 -10.76 -16.33
CA LYS A 200 -1.51 -10.40 -15.77
C LYS A 200 -1.93 -11.46 -14.77
N ILE A 201 -1.93 -11.09 -13.49
CA ILE A 201 -2.22 -12.00 -12.39
C ILE A 201 -3.54 -11.61 -11.74
N VAL A 202 -4.49 -12.54 -11.66
CA VAL A 202 -5.67 -12.38 -10.79
C VAL A 202 -5.21 -12.46 -9.34
N ILE A 203 -5.47 -11.42 -8.55
CA ILE A 203 -5.09 -11.32 -7.14
C ILE A 203 -6.32 -11.32 -6.21
N PRO A 204 -6.14 -11.52 -4.89
CA PRO A 204 -7.23 -11.34 -3.93
C PRO A 204 -7.79 -9.92 -3.97
N SER A 205 -9.05 -9.75 -3.59
CA SER A 205 -9.63 -8.41 -3.32
C SER A 205 -9.00 -7.76 -2.09
N MET A 206 -9.14 -6.44 -1.95
CA MET A 206 -8.70 -5.65 -0.80
C MET A 206 -7.19 -5.59 -0.59
N VAL A 207 -6.39 -5.77 -1.65
CA VAL A 207 -4.95 -5.60 -1.59
C VAL A 207 -4.63 -4.11 -1.63
N GLN A 208 -3.86 -3.64 -0.64
CA GLN A 208 -3.39 -2.25 -0.50
C GLN A 208 -1.87 -2.13 -0.68
N GLY A 209 -1.16 -3.24 -0.59
CA GLY A 209 0.27 -3.28 -0.79
C GLY A 209 0.75 -4.66 -1.19
N PHE A 210 1.88 -4.70 -1.88
CA PHE A 210 2.49 -5.92 -2.41
C PHE A 210 4.01 -5.84 -2.30
N CYS A 211 4.62 -6.96 -1.97
CA CYS A 211 6.06 -7.16 -2.09
C CYS A 211 6.38 -8.63 -2.37
N ILE A 212 7.66 -8.91 -2.62
CA ILE A 212 8.18 -10.27 -2.80
C ILE A 212 9.27 -10.49 -1.76
N ASP A 213 9.23 -11.65 -1.06
CA ASP A 213 10.23 -11.99 -0.06
C ASP A 213 11.49 -12.63 -0.67
N SER A 214 12.49 -12.93 0.17
CA SER A 214 13.75 -13.56 -0.25
C SER A 214 13.58 -14.98 -0.81
N HIS A 215 12.44 -15.63 -0.58
CA HIS A 215 12.09 -16.93 -1.15
C HIS A 215 11.25 -16.81 -2.42
N HIS A 216 11.14 -15.59 -2.97
CA HIS A 216 10.31 -15.26 -4.14
C HIS A 216 8.80 -15.53 -3.94
N ASN A 217 8.33 -15.54 -2.70
CA ASN A 217 6.91 -15.63 -2.42
C ASN A 217 6.23 -14.27 -2.65
N PHE A 218 5.00 -14.32 -3.14
CA PHE A 218 4.15 -13.15 -3.35
C PHE A 218 3.40 -12.82 -2.05
N ILE A 219 3.58 -11.60 -1.56
CA ILE A 219 3.08 -11.11 -0.28
C ILE A 219 2.05 -10.03 -0.53
N PHE A 220 0.82 -10.24 -0.09
CA PHE A 220 -0.28 -9.28 -0.24
C PHE A 220 -0.70 -8.73 1.12
N SER A 221 -0.55 -7.42 1.32
CA SER A 221 -1.14 -6.67 2.43
C SER A 221 -2.62 -6.41 2.11
N ARG A 222 -3.53 -7.02 2.86
CA ARG A 222 -4.97 -6.94 2.62
C ARG A 222 -5.66 -6.23 3.75
N SER A 223 -6.25 -5.08 3.42
CA SER A 223 -6.92 -4.21 4.39
C SER A 223 -8.42 -4.13 4.11
N TYR A 224 -9.21 -4.23 5.15
CA TYR A 224 -10.68 -4.21 5.02
C TYR A 224 -11.28 -2.89 5.49
N THR A 225 -11.15 -2.58 6.77
CA THR A 225 -11.66 -1.34 7.38
C THR A 225 -11.03 -1.18 8.77
N GLY A 226 -11.27 -0.03 9.43
CA GLY A 226 -10.86 0.19 10.82
C GLY A 226 -11.54 -0.71 11.87
N PHE A 227 -12.50 -1.54 11.46
CA PHE A 227 -13.24 -2.45 12.35
C PHE A 227 -12.90 -3.92 12.16
N ILE A 228 -12.11 -4.27 11.14
CA ILE A 228 -11.76 -5.65 10.81
C ILE A 228 -10.23 -5.73 10.72
N LEU A 229 -9.68 -6.82 11.27
CA LEU A 229 -8.26 -7.10 11.15
C LEU A 229 -7.84 -7.17 9.69
N SER A 230 -6.66 -6.65 9.41
CA SER A 230 -5.99 -6.83 8.13
C SER A 230 -5.27 -8.18 8.07
N PHE A 231 -4.77 -8.54 6.90
CA PHE A 231 -4.07 -9.80 6.68
C PHE A 231 -2.85 -9.59 5.78
N ILE A 232 -1.80 -10.35 6.06
CA ILE A 232 -0.73 -10.62 5.10
C ILE A 232 -1.00 -12.03 4.54
N ASP A 233 -1.32 -12.11 3.26
CA ASP A 233 -1.46 -13.38 2.54
C ASP A 233 -0.15 -13.68 1.81
N ILE A 234 0.46 -14.85 2.12
CA ILE A 234 1.71 -15.30 1.53
C ILE A 234 1.44 -16.47 0.59
N HIS A 235 1.79 -16.30 -0.67
CA HIS A 235 1.65 -17.30 -1.71
C HIS A 235 3.01 -17.68 -2.28
N LYS A 236 3.22 -18.95 -2.64
CA LYS A 236 4.35 -19.30 -3.48
C LYS A 236 4.33 -18.47 -4.75
N ASN A 237 5.52 -18.32 -5.35
CA ASN A 237 5.65 -17.60 -6.61
C ASN A 237 4.52 -18.01 -7.58
N ILE A 238 3.64 -17.07 -7.87
CA ILE A 238 2.42 -17.33 -8.67
C ILE A 238 2.81 -17.68 -10.11
N LEU A 239 3.91 -17.15 -10.61
CA LEU A 239 4.41 -17.42 -11.97
C LEU A 239 4.80 -18.89 -12.17
N ASP A 240 5.20 -19.60 -11.10
CA ASP A 240 5.55 -21.01 -11.17
C ASP A 240 4.31 -21.94 -11.40
N SER A 241 3.10 -21.39 -11.28
CA SER A 241 1.85 -22.13 -11.45
C SER A 241 1.30 -22.13 -12.88
N GLY A 242 1.95 -21.42 -13.81
CA GLY A 242 1.55 -21.30 -15.21
C GLY A 242 2.47 -22.02 -16.18
N SER A 243 2.09 -22.06 -17.46
CA SER A 243 3.00 -22.47 -18.55
C SER A 243 3.88 -21.29 -18.95
N GLU A 244 5.10 -21.53 -19.40
CA GLU A 244 6.06 -20.50 -19.84
C GLU A 244 5.52 -19.56 -20.94
N SER A 245 4.48 -19.97 -21.68
CA SER A 245 3.84 -19.15 -22.72
C SER A 245 2.61 -18.39 -22.26
N SER A 246 2.24 -18.49 -20.98
CA SER A 246 1.06 -17.82 -20.43
C SER A 246 1.41 -16.42 -19.93
N ILE A 247 0.63 -15.43 -20.32
CA ILE A 247 0.65 -14.09 -19.69
C ILE A 247 -0.37 -13.98 -18.54
N ASN A 248 -1.31 -14.92 -18.43
CA ASN A 248 -2.42 -14.90 -17.47
C ASN A 248 -2.22 -15.91 -16.37
N TYR A 249 -2.18 -15.42 -15.12
CA TYR A 249 -1.99 -16.22 -13.91
C TYR A 249 -3.10 -15.96 -12.90
N SER A 250 -3.17 -16.78 -11.86
CA SER A 250 -4.11 -16.57 -10.76
C SER A 250 -3.52 -17.03 -9.44
N TYR A 251 -3.68 -16.22 -8.39
CA TYR A 251 -3.31 -16.61 -7.03
C TYR A 251 -4.01 -17.89 -6.55
N LYS A 252 -5.19 -18.21 -7.12
CA LYS A 252 -5.96 -19.42 -6.77
C LYS A 252 -5.26 -20.71 -7.19
N ASN A 253 -4.40 -20.64 -8.20
CA ASN A 253 -3.63 -21.77 -8.72
C ASN A 253 -2.30 -21.96 -7.99
N SER A 254 -1.84 -20.94 -7.25
CA SER A 254 -0.62 -21.04 -6.44
C SER A 254 -0.90 -21.62 -5.06
N LYS A 255 0.13 -22.22 -4.45
CA LYS A 255 0.03 -22.70 -3.07
C LYS A 255 0.06 -21.50 -2.12
N LYS A 256 -1.03 -21.29 -1.39
CA LYS A 256 -1.03 -20.38 -0.24
C LYS A 256 -0.20 -21.00 0.88
N ILE A 257 0.86 -20.30 1.30
CA ILE A 257 1.78 -20.74 2.36
C ILE A 257 1.17 -20.43 3.72
N SER A 258 0.77 -19.16 3.93
CA SER A 258 0.21 -18.73 5.21
C SER A 258 -0.70 -17.50 5.05
N ARG A 259 -1.43 -17.23 6.12
CA ARG A 259 -2.13 -15.97 6.37
C ARG A 259 -1.82 -15.50 7.77
N ILE A 260 -1.22 -14.34 7.89
CA ILE A 260 -0.94 -13.68 9.15
C ILE A 260 -2.02 -12.64 9.40
N ARG A 261 -2.66 -12.68 10.57
CA ARG A 261 -3.58 -11.63 11.00
C ARG A 261 -2.78 -10.48 11.58
N ILE A 262 -3.07 -9.27 11.09
CA ILE A 262 -2.39 -8.06 11.54
C ILE A 262 -3.41 -6.98 11.93
N LEU A 263 -2.90 -5.88 12.49
CA LEU A 263 -3.71 -4.75 12.91
C LEU A 263 -4.50 -4.16 11.73
N PRO A 264 -5.68 -3.56 11.98
CA PRO A 264 -6.53 -2.99 10.94
C PRO A 264 -5.85 -1.88 10.13
N MET A 265 -6.30 -1.70 8.89
CA MET A 265 -5.94 -0.59 8.01
C MET A 265 -4.45 -0.59 7.62
N SER A 266 -3.92 -1.78 7.28
CA SER A 266 -2.60 -1.91 6.69
C SER A 266 -2.61 -1.43 5.24
N GLU A 267 -1.55 -0.75 4.84
CA GLU A 267 -1.32 -0.17 3.53
C GLU A 267 -0.01 -0.72 2.93
N GLY A 268 0.91 0.14 2.53
CA GLY A 268 2.19 -0.23 1.96
C GLY A 268 2.99 -1.22 2.82
N ILE A 269 3.69 -2.11 2.16
CA ILE A 269 4.53 -3.15 2.78
C ILE A 269 5.79 -3.36 1.96
N PHE A 270 6.92 -3.54 2.64
CA PHE A 270 8.12 -4.12 2.03
C PHE A 270 8.73 -5.19 2.95
N PHE A 271 9.56 -6.05 2.36
CA PHE A 271 10.28 -7.10 3.07
C PHE A 271 11.78 -6.80 3.06
N LYS A 272 12.43 -6.87 4.22
CA LYS A 272 13.86 -6.65 4.38
C LYS A 272 14.39 -7.48 5.55
N ASP A 273 15.50 -8.18 5.34
CA ASP A 273 16.24 -8.93 6.37
C ASP A 273 15.35 -9.86 7.22
N GLY A 274 14.43 -10.58 6.56
CA GLY A 274 13.53 -11.53 7.22
C GLY A 274 12.27 -10.89 7.84
N ASN A 275 12.11 -9.58 7.76
CA ASN A 275 11.04 -8.84 8.44
C ASN A 275 10.11 -8.14 7.46
N TYR A 276 8.83 -8.00 7.84
CA TYR A 276 7.85 -7.17 7.13
C TYR A 276 7.77 -5.80 7.77
N TYR A 277 7.99 -4.75 6.98
CA TYR A 277 7.76 -3.35 7.35
C TYR A 277 6.41 -2.93 6.81
N ILE A 278 5.49 -2.55 7.72
CA ILE A 278 4.10 -2.34 7.39
C ILE A 278 3.68 -0.93 7.77
N LEU A 279 3.08 -0.22 6.82
CA LEU A 279 2.46 1.08 7.00
C LEU A 279 0.97 0.90 7.36
N PHE A 280 0.44 1.77 8.22
CA PHE A 280 -0.96 1.75 8.64
C PHE A 280 -1.56 3.15 8.56
N GLU A 281 -2.75 3.26 7.98
CA GLU A 281 -3.46 4.54 7.89
C GLU A 281 -4.34 4.85 9.12
N SER A 282 -4.54 3.88 10.04
CA SER A 282 -5.43 4.02 11.21
C SER A 282 -5.07 5.18 12.14
N GLY A 283 -3.81 5.65 12.11
CA GLY A 283 -3.32 6.81 12.86
C GLY A 283 -3.79 8.15 12.32
N ALA A 284 -4.21 8.22 11.04
CA ALA A 284 -4.60 9.46 10.40
C ALA A 284 -5.81 10.11 11.09
N LYS A 285 -5.82 11.45 11.10
CA LYS A 285 -6.87 12.25 11.73
C LYS A 285 -8.26 11.98 11.16
N ARG A 286 -8.34 11.60 9.87
CA ARG A 286 -9.59 11.25 9.18
C ARG A 286 -10.33 10.09 9.85
N TYR A 287 -9.61 9.10 10.36
CA TYR A 287 -10.20 7.85 10.88
C TYR A 287 -10.39 7.89 12.40
N LEU A 288 -11.22 8.82 12.90
CA LEU A 288 -11.48 8.97 14.33
C LEU A 288 -11.95 7.68 15.02
N TYR A 289 -12.64 6.83 14.27
CA TYR A 289 -13.23 5.57 14.75
C TYR A 289 -12.22 4.40 14.75
N ALA A 290 -11.10 4.50 14.03
CA ALA A 290 -10.15 3.40 13.90
C ALA A 290 -9.43 3.11 15.23
N PHE A 291 -9.25 1.84 15.53
CA PHE A 291 -8.51 1.36 16.67
C PHE A 291 -7.74 0.08 16.31
N PRO A 292 -6.48 -0.08 16.77
CA PRO A 292 -5.66 0.92 17.45
C PRO A 292 -5.21 2.06 16.53
N LYS A 293 -4.86 3.20 17.11
CA LYS A 293 -4.25 4.33 16.39
C LYS A 293 -2.75 4.07 16.19
N ILE A 294 -2.39 3.52 15.04
CA ILE A 294 -1.00 3.26 14.69
C ILE A 294 -0.38 4.54 14.15
N LYS A 295 0.72 4.96 14.76
CA LYS A 295 1.43 6.21 14.43
C LYS A 295 2.85 5.99 13.93
N ASN A 296 3.26 4.75 13.85
CA ASN A 296 4.58 4.33 13.40
C ASN A 296 4.46 3.28 12.30
N VAL A 297 5.44 3.22 11.41
CA VAL A 297 5.69 2.03 10.61
C VAL A 297 6.06 0.91 11.59
N LEU A 298 5.44 -0.24 11.44
CA LEU A 298 5.68 -1.38 12.32
C LEU A 298 6.47 -2.46 11.61
N ILE A 299 7.41 -3.06 12.33
CA ILE A 299 8.14 -4.25 11.92
C ILE A 299 7.42 -5.46 12.52
N LEU A 300 7.15 -6.45 11.69
CA LEU A 300 6.65 -7.77 12.06
C LEU A 300 7.72 -8.81 11.68
N ASN A 301 8.21 -9.53 12.69
CA ASN A 301 9.23 -10.56 12.54
C ASN A 301 8.63 -11.90 12.12
#